data_ced9e90d0dabd0c2b5df4950f8dee508
#
_entry.id   ced9e90d0dabd0c2b5df4950f8dee508
#
_cell.length_a   1.000
_cell.length_b   1.000
_cell.length_c   1.000
_cell.angle_alpha   90.00
_cell.angle_beta   90.00
_cell.angle_gamma   90.00
#
_symmetry.space_group_name_H-M   'P 1'
#
loop_
_entity.id
_entity.type
_entity.pdbx_description
1 polymer ?
#
loop_
_entity_poly.entity_id
_entity_poly.type
_entity_poly.pdbx_seq_one_letter_code
_entity_poly.pdbx_strand_id
1 'polypeptide(L)'
;MHSNPQPTSEKTQRTPTRKNTIILIALIVSVISGLGLWTAGQPNEIIFTAAITLFVAILWVTEALPIPATSLLPFALFPLFGVLSHSEAASSLGSHVIILLMAAFMLSKGLERANLHKRFAIYMLRLTGSGSPLKLVLGFMLTTAVLSMWISNTATVLMMLPMAIAIINAVDNPRFGVALILGIAYSASLGGVGTPIGTPPNIIFMSVYEETQGIEYSFIDWMKTGVPIVILGVPIMALWLARGIKEVGHIDLPVPSTWSRAEKRVLAIFGTVVLAWIFRPFWTAWIGVSTISDSTIAVAGVAAMFFTNSGNDNGHVDAKGNNDKLLDWKTANDIPWGMLLLFAGGICIAKAFMASGLSVLM
;
A
#
# COMPACT_ATOMS: atom_id res chain seq x y z
N MET A 1 -30.70 -30.40 17.04
CA MET A 1 -30.34 -29.80 15.73
C MET A 1 -31.08 -28.46 15.60
N HIS A 2 -30.46 -27.38 16.04
CA HIS A 2 -30.95 -26.01 15.78
C HIS A 2 -29.83 -25.28 15.02
N SER A 3 -30.05 -25.09 13.75
CA SER A 3 -29.20 -24.28 12.88
C SER A 3 -29.42 -22.80 13.22
N ASN A 4 -28.41 -22.17 13.80
CA ASN A 4 -28.37 -20.75 14.05
C ASN A 4 -27.96 -20.05 12.73
N PRO A 5 -28.75 -19.14 12.15
CA PRO A 5 -28.36 -18.43 10.96
C PRO A 5 -27.26 -17.43 11.31
N GLN A 6 -26.13 -17.53 10.61
CA GLN A 6 -25.06 -16.53 10.67
C GLN A 6 -25.58 -15.16 10.20
N PRO A 7 -25.22 -14.05 10.84
CA PRO A 7 -25.56 -12.74 10.34
C PRO A 7 -24.70 -12.46 9.08
N THR A 8 -25.31 -12.57 7.92
CA THR A 8 -24.76 -12.03 6.69
C THR A 8 -24.65 -10.52 6.86
N SER A 9 -23.43 -9.99 6.85
CA SER A 9 -23.21 -8.55 6.70
C SER A 9 -23.77 -8.15 5.33
N GLU A 10 -24.99 -7.71 5.28
CA GLU A 10 -25.57 -7.00 4.15
C GLU A 10 -24.73 -5.72 3.93
N LYS A 11 -23.70 -5.81 3.07
CA LYS A 11 -23.26 -4.64 2.33
C LYS A 11 -24.52 -4.15 1.63
N THR A 12 -25.06 -3.02 2.07
CA THR A 12 -26.21 -2.36 1.47
C THR A 12 -25.85 -2.08 0.00
N GLN A 13 -26.11 -3.07 -0.88
CA GLN A 13 -25.97 -2.89 -2.32
C GLN A 13 -27.02 -1.86 -2.71
N ARG A 14 -26.57 -0.62 -2.91
CA ARG A 14 -27.44 0.44 -3.44
C ARG A 14 -28.08 -0.08 -4.71
N THR A 15 -29.41 0.00 -4.79
CA THR A 15 -30.17 -0.47 -5.93
C THR A 15 -29.65 0.16 -7.22
N PRO A 16 -29.63 -0.55 -8.37
CA PRO A 16 -29.14 -0.03 -9.65
C PRO A 16 -29.72 1.36 -10.01
N THR A 17 -30.98 1.59 -9.72
CA THR A 17 -31.68 2.86 -9.94
C THR A 17 -31.04 4.02 -9.16
N ARG A 18 -30.65 3.80 -7.90
CA ARG A 18 -30.02 4.82 -7.06
C ARG A 18 -28.60 5.18 -7.54
N LYS A 19 -27.82 4.22 -8.04
CA LYS A 19 -26.51 4.48 -8.62
C LYS A 19 -26.60 5.32 -9.88
N ASN A 20 -27.50 4.98 -10.79
CA ASN A 20 -27.72 5.74 -12.03
C ASN A 20 -28.18 7.18 -11.74
N THR A 21 -29.03 7.38 -10.74
CA THR A 21 -29.46 8.71 -10.29
C THR A 21 -28.26 9.53 -9.79
N ILE A 22 -27.36 8.94 -9.01
CA ILE A 22 -26.15 9.63 -8.52
C ILE A 22 -25.24 10.03 -9.68
N ILE A 23 -25.02 9.14 -10.65
CA ILE A 23 -24.20 9.45 -11.85
C ILE A 23 -24.81 10.61 -12.64
N LEU A 24 -26.12 10.62 -12.81
CA LEU A 24 -26.83 11.71 -13.50
C LEU A 24 -26.69 13.04 -12.73
N ILE A 25 -26.87 13.02 -11.40
CA ILE A 25 -26.69 14.20 -10.57
C ILE A 25 -25.24 14.70 -10.67
N ALA A 26 -24.24 13.81 -10.59
CA ALA A 26 -22.83 14.16 -10.71
C ALA A 26 -22.56 14.85 -12.07
N LEU A 27 -23.12 14.32 -13.15
CA LEU A 27 -23.00 14.92 -14.48
C LEU A 27 -23.64 16.31 -14.53
N ILE A 28 -24.87 16.44 -14.03
CA ILE A 28 -25.60 17.73 -14.02
C ILE A 28 -24.82 18.77 -13.21
N VAL A 29 -24.36 18.43 -12.00
CA VAL A 29 -23.59 19.35 -11.14
C VAL A 29 -22.30 19.79 -11.82
N SER A 30 -21.59 18.87 -12.49
CA SER A 30 -20.35 19.17 -13.20
C SER A 30 -20.60 20.08 -14.42
N VAL A 31 -21.68 19.85 -15.17
CA VAL A 31 -22.09 20.72 -16.28
C VAL A 31 -22.48 22.10 -15.78
N ILE A 32 -23.26 22.20 -14.71
CA ILE A 32 -23.65 23.50 -14.10
C ILE A 32 -22.40 24.26 -13.64
N SER A 33 -21.45 23.58 -12.98
CA SER A 33 -20.18 24.20 -12.57
C SER A 33 -19.39 24.71 -13.78
N GLY A 34 -19.31 23.92 -14.86
CA GLY A 34 -18.67 24.34 -16.11
C GLY A 34 -19.35 25.55 -16.74
N LEU A 35 -20.68 25.59 -16.79
CA LEU A 35 -21.44 26.74 -17.30
C LEU A 35 -21.22 27.98 -16.44
N GLY A 36 -21.13 27.84 -15.12
CA GLY A 36 -20.81 28.95 -14.21
C GLY A 36 -19.43 29.56 -14.51
N LEU A 37 -18.42 28.73 -14.74
CA LEU A 37 -17.09 29.19 -15.13
C LEU A 37 -17.08 29.83 -16.53
N TRP A 38 -17.87 29.30 -17.45
CA TRP A 38 -18.03 29.89 -18.79
C TRP A 38 -18.65 31.28 -18.73
N THR A 39 -19.69 31.49 -17.94
CA THR A 39 -20.28 32.82 -17.72
C THR A 39 -19.36 33.79 -17.01
N ALA A 40 -18.39 33.27 -16.24
CA ALA A 40 -17.32 34.05 -15.62
C ALA A 40 -16.17 34.37 -16.57
N GLY A 41 -16.25 33.98 -17.85
CA GLY A 41 -15.25 34.26 -18.88
C GLY A 41 -13.97 33.46 -18.76
N GLN A 42 -14.00 32.29 -18.12
CA GLN A 42 -12.80 31.45 -17.99
C GLN A 42 -12.47 30.72 -19.28
N PRO A 43 -11.18 30.42 -19.55
CA PRO A 43 -10.75 29.61 -20.68
C PRO A 43 -11.35 28.20 -20.70
N ASN A 44 -11.54 27.63 -21.88
CA ASN A 44 -12.15 26.30 -22.04
C ASN A 44 -11.37 25.20 -21.29
N GLU A 45 -10.05 25.26 -21.26
CA GLU A 45 -9.19 24.31 -20.57
C GLU A 45 -9.49 24.28 -19.06
N ILE A 46 -9.70 25.45 -18.46
CA ILE A 46 -10.08 25.59 -17.04
C ILE A 46 -11.48 25.03 -16.80
N ILE A 47 -12.44 25.38 -17.67
CA ILE A 47 -13.82 24.93 -17.56
C ILE A 47 -13.90 23.41 -17.61
N PHE A 48 -13.28 22.79 -18.60
CA PHE A 48 -13.30 21.33 -18.75
C PHE A 48 -12.53 20.63 -17.63
N THR A 49 -11.38 21.18 -17.20
CA THR A 49 -10.62 20.60 -16.07
C THR A 49 -11.44 20.58 -14.80
N ALA A 50 -12.07 21.70 -14.45
CA ALA A 50 -12.90 21.80 -13.25
C ALA A 50 -14.12 20.87 -13.33
N ALA A 51 -14.84 20.86 -14.46
CA ALA A 51 -16.03 20.04 -14.64
C ALA A 51 -15.71 18.52 -14.57
N ILE A 52 -14.67 18.07 -15.28
CA ILE A 52 -14.25 16.66 -15.29
C ILE A 52 -13.77 16.25 -13.90
N THR A 53 -12.96 17.08 -13.25
CA THR A 53 -12.47 16.79 -11.90
C THR A 53 -13.61 16.68 -10.89
N LEU A 54 -14.56 17.61 -10.93
CA LEU A 54 -15.73 17.57 -10.05
C LEU A 54 -16.56 16.31 -10.30
N PHE A 55 -16.77 15.93 -11.56
CA PHE A 55 -17.46 14.70 -11.91
C PHE A 55 -16.80 13.47 -11.34
N VAL A 56 -15.49 13.32 -11.55
CA VAL A 56 -14.70 12.20 -11.02
C VAL A 56 -14.70 12.19 -9.49
N ALA A 57 -14.53 13.36 -8.86
CA ALA A 57 -14.52 13.48 -7.40
C ALA A 57 -15.88 13.05 -6.79
N ILE A 58 -17.01 13.46 -7.36
CA ILE A 58 -18.33 13.04 -6.89
C ILE A 58 -18.47 11.52 -7.03
N LEU A 59 -18.03 10.93 -8.14
CA LEU A 59 -18.11 9.49 -8.35
C LEU A 59 -17.18 8.72 -7.38
N TRP A 60 -15.99 9.24 -7.04
CA TRP A 60 -15.11 8.64 -6.03
C TRP A 60 -15.75 8.65 -4.65
N VAL A 61 -16.25 9.81 -4.21
CA VAL A 61 -16.87 9.97 -2.88
C VAL A 61 -18.14 9.15 -2.73
N THR A 62 -18.95 9.06 -3.78
CA THR A 62 -20.23 8.35 -3.73
C THR A 62 -20.11 6.86 -4.02
N GLU A 63 -18.99 6.40 -4.59
CA GLU A 63 -18.81 5.02 -5.07
C GLU A 63 -19.96 4.56 -5.98
N ALA A 64 -20.52 5.48 -6.76
CA ALA A 64 -21.58 5.16 -7.71
C ALA A 64 -21.09 4.21 -8.80
N LEU A 65 -19.84 4.37 -9.22
CA LEU A 65 -19.06 3.40 -10.00
C LEU A 65 -17.92 2.84 -9.14
N PRO A 66 -17.40 1.66 -9.48
CA PRO A 66 -16.17 1.16 -8.84
C PRO A 66 -15.04 2.20 -8.98
N ILE A 67 -14.31 2.45 -7.89
CA ILE A 67 -13.22 3.43 -7.88
C ILE A 67 -12.24 3.25 -9.06
N PRO A 68 -11.77 2.02 -9.39
CA PRO A 68 -10.88 1.83 -10.53
C PRO A 68 -11.50 2.25 -11.87
N ALA A 69 -12.78 1.99 -12.07
CA ALA A 69 -13.48 2.37 -13.31
C ALA A 69 -13.63 3.90 -13.42
N THR A 70 -13.98 4.57 -12.31
CA THR A 70 -14.02 6.04 -12.25
C THR A 70 -12.66 6.65 -12.57
N SER A 71 -11.58 6.01 -12.10
CA SER A 71 -10.21 6.48 -12.26
C SER A 71 -9.68 6.38 -13.70
N LEU A 72 -10.38 5.66 -14.58
CA LEU A 72 -10.08 5.64 -16.01
C LEU A 72 -10.67 6.84 -16.76
N LEU A 73 -11.67 7.53 -16.20
CA LEU A 73 -12.34 8.65 -16.85
C LEU A 73 -11.39 9.81 -17.20
N PRO A 74 -10.45 10.24 -16.34
CA PRO A 74 -9.48 11.28 -16.67
C PRO A 74 -8.70 10.99 -17.94
N PHE A 75 -8.28 9.74 -18.15
CA PHE A 75 -7.50 9.32 -19.32
C PHE A 75 -8.29 9.43 -20.65
N ALA A 76 -9.61 9.32 -20.57
CA ALA A 76 -10.48 9.47 -21.73
C ALA A 76 -10.93 10.92 -21.91
N LEU A 77 -11.39 11.57 -20.82
CA LEU A 77 -12.05 12.86 -20.91
C LEU A 77 -11.08 14.02 -21.14
N PHE A 78 -9.92 14.06 -20.49
CA PHE A 78 -8.98 15.17 -20.72
C PHE A 78 -8.47 15.24 -22.16
N PRO A 79 -8.08 14.14 -22.83
CA PRO A 79 -7.77 14.19 -24.25
C PRO A 79 -8.98 14.51 -25.12
N LEU A 80 -10.17 13.99 -24.81
CA LEU A 80 -11.39 14.23 -25.59
C LEU A 80 -11.78 15.70 -25.61
N PHE A 81 -11.58 16.42 -24.49
CA PHE A 81 -11.88 17.83 -24.37
C PHE A 81 -10.65 18.75 -24.61
N GLY A 82 -9.52 18.20 -25.07
CA GLY A 82 -8.35 18.97 -25.47
C GLY A 82 -7.55 19.59 -24.33
N VAL A 83 -7.77 19.16 -23.06
CA VAL A 83 -7.03 19.66 -21.89
C VAL A 83 -5.63 19.08 -21.82
N LEU A 84 -5.47 17.81 -22.13
CA LEU A 84 -4.19 17.11 -22.23
C LEU A 84 -4.10 16.39 -23.57
N SER A 85 -2.89 16.22 -24.08
CA SER A 85 -2.65 15.29 -25.18
C SER A 85 -2.81 13.83 -24.66
N HIS A 86 -3.08 12.91 -25.59
CA HIS A 86 -3.15 11.47 -25.24
C HIS A 86 -1.83 10.96 -24.62
N SER A 87 -0.70 11.49 -25.04
CA SER A 87 0.63 11.14 -24.50
C SER A 87 0.81 11.62 -23.06
N GLU A 88 0.40 12.85 -22.74
CA GLU A 88 0.45 13.39 -21.39
C GLU A 88 -0.46 12.62 -20.43
N ALA A 89 -1.69 12.32 -20.86
CA ALA A 89 -2.60 11.49 -20.09
C ALA A 89 -1.99 10.10 -19.84
N ALA A 90 -1.56 9.39 -20.89
CA ALA A 90 -0.98 8.04 -20.79
C ALA A 90 0.29 8.01 -19.91
N SER A 91 1.13 9.05 -19.94
CA SER A 91 2.33 9.15 -19.10
C SER A 91 2.02 9.17 -17.60
N SER A 92 0.80 9.48 -17.20
CA SER A 92 0.36 9.41 -15.79
C SER A 92 0.26 7.97 -15.30
N LEU A 93 -0.20 7.04 -16.14
CA LEU A 93 -0.21 5.61 -15.84
C LEU A 93 1.21 5.02 -15.87
N GLY A 94 2.06 5.49 -16.79
CA GLY A 94 3.47 5.10 -16.92
C GLY A 94 4.42 5.90 -16.03
N SER A 95 3.94 6.64 -15.03
CA SER A 95 4.81 7.41 -14.15
C SER A 95 5.70 6.49 -13.31
N HIS A 96 6.91 6.96 -12.98
CA HIS A 96 7.86 6.21 -12.15
C HIS A 96 7.25 5.83 -10.77
N VAL A 97 6.34 6.66 -10.27
CA VAL A 97 5.59 6.42 -9.01
C VAL A 97 4.68 5.20 -9.11
N ILE A 98 3.91 5.09 -10.18
CA ILE A 98 3.00 3.94 -10.41
C ILE A 98 3.81 2.66 -10.65
N ILE A 99 4.90 2.76 -11.41
CA ILE A 99 5.80 1.63 -11.65
C ILE A 99 6.46 1.18 -10.34
N LEU A 100 6.89 2.11 -9.48
CA LEU A 100 7.45 1.80 -8.18
C LEU A 100 6.44 1.10 -7.28
N LEU A 101 5.20 1.62 -7.19
CA LEU A 101 4.13 0.98 -6.40
C LEU A 101 3.80 -0.42 -6.90
N MET A 102 3.65 -0.59 -8.21
CA MET A 102 3.39 -1.89 -8.82
C MET A 102 4.49 -2.90 -8.46
N ALA A 103 5.75 -2.53 -8.67
CA ALA A 103 6.88 -3.40 -8.38
C ALA A 103 7.02 -3.68 -6.87
N ALA A 104 6.79 -2.70 -6.00
CA ALA A 104 6.80 -2.88 -4.55
C ALA A 104 5.72 -3.86 -4.08
N PHE A 105 4.50 -3.77 -4.62
CA PHE A 105 3.45 -4.76 -4.33
C PHE A 105 3.83 -6.17 -4.80
N MET A 106 4.45 -6.30 -5.97
CA MET A 106 4.93 -7.59 -6.46
C MET A 106 6.07 -8.16 -5.59
N LEU A 107 7.01 -7.34 -5.15
CA LEU A 107 8.06 -7.73 -4.19
C LEU A 107 7.45 -8.21 -2.86
N SER A 108 6.45 -7.47 -2.35
CA SER A 108 5.69 -7.84 -1.16
C SER A 108 5.03 -9.21 -1.30
N LYS A 109 4.43 -9.51 -2.47
CA LYS A 109 3.86 -10.83 -2.77
C LYS A 109 4.91 -11.95 -2.77
N GLY A 110 6.13 -11.66 -3.19
CA GLY A 110 7.25 -12.59 -3.06
C GLY A 110 7.60 -12.90 -1.60
N LEU A 111 7.63 -11.90 -0.72
CA LEU A 111 7.83 -12.08 0.72
C LEU A 111 6.69 -12.89 1.35
N GLU A 112 5.44 -12.60 0.98
CA GLU A 112 4.25 -13.31 1.44
C GLU A 112 4.31 -14.79 1.05
N ARG A 113 4.60 -15.09 -0.21
CA ARG A 113 4.70 -16.45 -0.75
C ARG A 113 5.76 -17.28 -0.05
N ALA A 114 6.90 -16.68 0.28
CA ALA A 114 7.98 -17.33 1.03
C ALA A 114 7.68 -17.50 2.53
N ASN A 115 6.55 -17.01 3.05
CA ASN A 115 6.19 -17.03 4.48
C ASN A 115 7.22 -16.33 5.40
N LEU A 116 8.03 -15.42 4.88
CA LEU A 116 9.02 -14.67 5.66
C LEU A 116 8.37 -13.86 6.80
N HIS A 117 7.18 -13.34 6.59
CA HIS A 117 6.40 -12.59 7.59
C HIS A 117 6.17 -13.41 8.88
N LYS A 118 5.84 -14.70 8.77
CA LYS A 118 5.63 -15.59 9.94
C LYS A 118 6.92 -15.75 10.74
N ARG A 119 8.04 -15.88 10.05
CA ARG A 119 9.33 -16.02 10.70
C ARG A 119 9.76 -14.76 11.44
N PHE A 120 9.62 -13.59 10.79
CA PHE A 120 9.89 -12.31 11.43
C PHE A 120 9.01 -12.10 12.67
N ALA A 121 7.72 -12.45 12.58
CA ALA A 121 6.80 -12.38 13.71
C ALA A 121 7.30 -13.22 14.89
N ILE A 122 7.70 -14.46 14.67
CA ILE A 122 8.20 -15.34 15.73
C ILE A 122 9.49 -14.78 16.35
N TYR A 123 10.43 -14.28 15.54
CA TYR A 123 11.67 -13.72 16.07
C TYR A 123 11.43 -12.47 16.91
N MET A 124 10.57 -11.55 16.45
CA MET A 124 10.25 -10.32 17.19
C MET A 124 9.54 -10.59 18.49
N LEU A 125 8.56 -11.52 18.49
CA LEU A 125 7.86 -11.94 19.72
C LEU A 125 8.82 -12.57 20.73
N ARG A 126 9.79 -13.35 20.28
CA ARG A 126 10.82 -13.91 21.15
C ARG A 126 11.79 -12.87 21.68
N LEU A 127 12.13 -11.86 20.89
CA LEU A 127 13.00 -10.77 21.30
C LEU A 127 12.38 -9.93 22.41
N THR A 128 11.07 -9.63 22.31
CA THR A 128 10.35 -8.85 23.34
C THR A 128 9.99 -9.68 24.55
N GLY A 129 9.80 -11.01 24.38
CA GLY A 129 9.44 -11.95 25.43
C GLY A 129 7.94 -11.94 25.77
N SER A 130 7.54 -12.99 26.55
CA SER A 130 6.12 -13.21 26.93
C SER A 130 5.84 -12.89 28.40
N GLY A 131 6.78 -12.31 29.13
CA GLY A 131 6.72 -12.17 30.60
C GLY A 131 5.82 -11.06 31.14
N SER A 132 5.21 -10.24 30.28
CA SER A 132 4.25 -9.21 30.71
C SER A 132 3.33 -8.78 29.57
N PRO A 133 2.12 -8.25 29.88
CA PRO A 133 1.18 -7.73 28.87
C PRO A 133 1.82 -6.70 27.94
N LEU A 134 2.58 -5.77 28.49
CA LEU A 134 3.28 -4.74 27.72
C LEU A 134 4.27 -5.34 26.74
N LYS A 135 5.07 -6.34 27.16
CA LYS A 135 6.04 -7.00 26.28
C LYS A 135 5.38 -7.71 25.13
N LEU A 136 4.26 -8.40 25.37
CA LEU A 136 3.49 -9.07 24.32
C LEU A 136 2.86 -8.07 23.36
N VAL A 137 2.16 -7.05 23.87
CA VAL A 137 1.56 -6.01 23.03
C VAL A 137 2.64 -5.30 22.21
N LEU A 138 3.74 -4.90 22.84
CA LEU A 138 4.87 -4.25 22.17
C LEU A 138 5.50 -5.17 21.11
N GLY A 139 5.66 -6.46 21.41
CA GLY A 139 6.21 -7.44 20.46
C GLY A 139 5.34 -7.58 19.21
N PHE A 140 4.03 -7.71 19.39
CA PHE A 140 3.09 -7.72 18.27
C PHE A 140 3.09 -6.41 17.49
N MET A 141 3.11 -5.28 18.18
CA MET A 141 3.13 -3.96 17.56
C MET A 141 4.41 -3.70 16.77
N LEU A 142 5.59 -4.05 17.34
CA LEU A 142 6.87 -3.92 16.64
C LEU A 142 6.91 -4.84 15.41
N THR A 143 6.47 -6.10 15.57
CA THR A 143 6.39 -7.03 14.45
C THR A 143 5.52 -6.47 13.33
N THR A 144 4.32 -6.02 13.69
CA THR A 144 3.35 -5.48 12.74
C THR A 144 3.90 -4.23 12.05
N ALA A 145 4.52 -3.32 12.81
CA ALA A 145 5.11 -2.10 12.25
C ALA A 145 6.24 -2.42 11.27
N VAL A 146 7.18 -3.31 11.64
CA VAL A 146 8.30 -3.69 10.76
C VAL A 146 7.81 -4.38 9.50
N LEU A 147 6.83 -5.28 9.59
CA LEU A 147 6.25 -5.92 8.41
C LEU A 147 5.50 -4.92 7.54
N SER A 148 4.74 -4.01 8.13
CA SER A 148 3.94 -3.03 7.42
C SER A 148 4.76 -1.94 6.72
N MET A 149 6.05 -1.82 7.03
CA MET A 149 6.98 -1.00 6.23
C MET A 149 7.18 -1.55 4.81
N TRP A 150 6.96 -2.86 4.60
CA TRP A 150 7.33 -3.57 3.37
C TRP A 150 6.16 -4.29 2.71
N ILE A 151 5.13 -4.58 3.48
CA ILE A 151 3.93 -5.32 3.07
C ILE A 151 2.72 -4.42 3.36
N SER A 152 1.65 -4.53 2.57
CA SER A 152 0.47 -3.70 2.80
C SER A 152 -0.10 -3.86 4.23
N ASN A 153 -0.60 -2.76 4.80
CA ASN A 153 -1.17 -2.75 6.15
C ASN A 153 -2.23 -3.84 6.34
N THR A 154 -3.12 -3.99 5.36
CA THR A 154 -4.20 -4.99 5.40
C THR A 154 -3.64 -6.42 5.43
N ALA A 155 -2.68 -6.75 4.57
CA ALA A 155 -2.05 -8.06 4.55
C ALA A 155 -1.34 -8.34 5.88
N THR A 156 -0.61 -7.36 6.40
CA THR A 156 0.09 -7.47 7.69
C THR A 156 -0.88 -7.74 8.84
N VAL A 157 -2.00 -6.99 8.92
CA VAL A 157 -3.04 -7.21 9.95
C VAL A 157 -3.63 -8.60 9.82
N LEU A 158 -4.05 -9.02 8.62
CA LEU A 158 -4.63 -10.35 8.38
C LEU A 158 -3.68 -11.49 8.73
N MET A 159 -2.37 -11.31 8.55
CA MET A 159 -1.35 -12.30 8.92
C MET A 159 -1.11 -12.37 10.43
N MET A 160 -1.16 -11.22 11.11
CA MET A 160 -0.92 -11.16 12.57
C MET A 160 -2.15 -11.59 13.38
N LEU A 161 -3.36 -11.42 12.82
CA LEU A 161 -4.60 -11.67 13.52
C LEU A 161 -4.76 -13.12 14.01
N PRO A 162 -4.49 -14.19 13.22
CA PRO A 162 -4.60 -15.58 13.71
C PRO A 162 -3.67 -15.86 14.89
N MET A 163 -2.46 -15.32 14.89
CA MET A 163 -1.50 -15.45 15.99
C MET A 163 -2.00 -14.72 17.24
N ALA A 164 -2.54 -13.52 17.06
CA ALA A 164 -3.11 -12.73 18.15
C ALA A 164 -4.32 -13.45 18.77
N ILE A 165 -5.24 -13.99 17.97
CA ILE A 165 -6.41 -14.73 18.42
C ILE A 165 -5.99 -15.96 19.23
N ALA A 166 -4.98 -16.70 18.78
CA ALA A 166 -4.48 -17.86 19.52
C ALA A 166 -4.00 -17.47 20.94
N ILE A 167 -3.30 -16.32 21.05
CA ILE A 167 -2.83 -15.81 22.35
C ILE A 167 -4.00 -15.26 23.18
N ILE A 168 -4.93 -14.52 22.58
CA ILE A 168 -6.11 -14.00 23.27
C ILE A 168 -6.93 -15.14 23.89
N ASN A 169 -7.11 -16.23 23.16
CA ASN A 169 -7.83 -17.41 23.65
C ASN A 169 -7.09 -18.15 24.80
N ALA A 170 -5.76 -18.02 24.85
CA ALA A 170 -4.96 -18.58 25.93
C ALA A 170 -4.93 -17.69 27.19
N VAL A 171 -5.24 -16.38 27.02
CA VAL A 171 -5.24 -15.39 28.09
C VAL A 171 -6.68 -14.94 28.33
N ASP A 172 -7.28 -15.39 29.40
CA ASP A 172 -8.65 -15.02 29.78
C ASP A 172 -8.70 -13.57 30.33
N ASN A 173 -8.39 -12.60 29.46
CA ASN A 173 -8.40 -11.18 29.79
C ASN A 173 -8.91 -10.33 28.59
N PRO A 174 -10.20 -9.91 28.62
CA PRO A 174 -10.79 -9.14 27.52
C PRO A 174 -10.06 -7.82 27.20
N ARG A 175 -9.50 -7.12 28.22
CA ARG A 175 -8.76 -5.87 28.02
C ARG A 175 -7.46 -6.13 27.26
N PHE A 176 -6.78 -7.23 27.55
CA PHE A 176 -5.59 -7.64 26.81
C PHE A 176 -5.92 -7.92 25.35
N GLY A 177 -7.02 -8.64 25.08
CA GLY A 177 -7.47 -8.91 23.71
C GLY A 177 -7.73 -7.64 22.89
N VAL A 178 -8.43 -6.67 23.49
CA VAL A 178 -8.68 -5.35 22.85
C VAL A 178 -7.37 -4.61 22.58
N ALA A 179 -6.47 -4.55 23.58
CA ALA A 179 -5.18 -3.88 23.43
C ALA A 179 -4.32 -4.52 22.33
N LEU A 180 -4.33 -5.85 22.23
CA LEU A 180 -3.56 -6.57 21.22
C LEU A 180 -4.10 -6.32 19.79
N ILE A 181 -5.42 -6.39 19.60
CA ILE A 181 -6.05 -6.16 18.30
C ILE A 181 -5.87 -4.69 17.85
N LEU A 182 -6.15 -3.74 18.74
CA LEU A 182 -5.94 -2.32 18.45
C LEU A 182 -4.45 -2.00 18.21
N GLY A 183 -3.56 -2.63 19.00
CA GLY A 183 -2.12 -2.49 18.83
C GLY A 183 -1.67 -2.94 17.45
N ILE A 184 -2.14 -4.08 16.94
CA ILE A 184 -1.87 -4.57 15.58
C ILE A 184 -2.40 -3.57 14.54
N ALA A 185 -3.65 -3.13 14.66
CA ALA A 185 -4.26 -2.23 13.69
C ALA A 185 -3.52 -0.87 13.61
N TYR A 186 -3.24 -0.26 14.76
CA TYR A 186 -2.55 1.03 14.79
C TYR A 186 -1.09 0.93 14.37
N SER A 187 -0.39 -0.14 14.79
CA SER A 187 1.00 -0.32 14.40
C SER A 187 1.17 -0.70 12.92
N ALA A 188 0.17 -1.33 12.28
CA ALA A 188 0.17 -1.51 10.85
C ALA A 188 0.11 -0.17 10.11
N SER A 189 -0.80 0.72 10.52
CA SER A 189 -0.92 2.05 9.92
C SER A 189 0.33 2.91 10.17
N LEU A 190 0.83 2.92 11.41
CA LEU A 190 2.02 3.70 11.75
C LEU A 190 3.28 3.12 11.10
N GLY A 191 3.44 1.80 11.06
CA GLY A 191 4.55 1.12 10.40
C GLY A 191 4.62 1.46 8.91
N GLY A 192 3.46 1.52 8.25
CA GLY A 192 3.37 1.94 6.86
C GLY A 192 3.96 3.32 6.56
N VAL A 193 4.06 4.21 7.55
CA VAL A 193 4.73 5.52 7.39
C VAL A 193 6.25 5.38 7.31
N GLY A 194 6.82 4.29 7.82
CA GLY A 194 8.27 4.14 7.97
C GLY A 194 9.06 4.09 6.66
N THR A 195 8.46 3.67 5.56
CA THR A 195 9.10 3.61 4.23
C THR A 195 8.19 4.19 3.15
N PRO A 196 8.72 4.62 2.00
CA PRO A 196 7.91 5.08 0.88
C PRO A 196 6.84 4.07 0.45
N ILE A 197 7.19 2.80 0.42
CA ILE A 197 6.34 1.71 -0.11
C ILE A 197 5.40 1.09 0.93
N GLY A 198 5.54 1.43 2.20
CA GLY A 198 4.72 0.86 3.27
C GLY A 198 3.25 1.22 3.15
N THR A 199 2.95 2.43 2.68
CA THR A 199 1.58 2.84 2.35
C THR A 199 1.57 3.80 1.15
N PRO A 200 0.61 3.66 0.21
CA PRO A 200 0.59 4.42 -1.03
C PRO A 200 0.61 5.96 -0.88
N PRO A 201 -0.06 6.57 0.10
CA PRO A 201 0.00 8.02 0.29
C PRO A 201 1.41 8.59 0.42
N ASN A 202 2.37 7.81 0.93
CA ASN A 202 3.75 8.24 1.08
C ASN A 202 4.38 8.57 -0.29
N ILE A 203 4.26 7.65 -1.24
CA ILE A 203 4.81 7.83 -2.59
C ILE A 203 4.09 8.95 -3.34
N ILE A 204 2.78 9.12 -3.11
CA ILE A 204 2.02 10.23 -3.71
C ILE A 204 2.54 11.56 -3.19
N PHE A 205 2.76 11.67 -1.87
CA PHE A 205 3.36 12.86 -1.29
C PHE A 205 4.71 13.16 -1.93
N MET A 206 5.58 12.14 -2.07
CA MET A 206 6.89 12.30 -2.70
C MET A 206 6.76 12.79 -4.14
N SER A 207 5.82 12.25 -4.91
CA SER A 207 5.55 12.68 -6.29
C SER A 207 5.08 14.14 -6.36
N VAL A 208 4.12 14.50 -5.53
CA VAL A 208 3.61 15.88 -5.48
C VAL A 208 4.69 16.85 -5.01
N TYR A 209 5.50 16.45 -4.05
CA TYR A 209 6.63 17.25 -3.57
C TYR A 209 7.65 17.48 -4.69
N GLU A 210 8.02 16.44 -5.42
CA GLU A 210 8.94 16.54 -6.57
C GLU A 210 8.36 17.44 -7.68
N GLU A 211 7.08 17.28 -8.03
CA GLU A 211 6.42 18.11 -9.03
C GLU A 211 6.32 19.59 -8.63
N THR A 212 6.12 19.86 -7.32
CA THR A 212 5.93 21.25 -6.84
C THR A 212 7.23 21.95 -6.50
N GLN A 213 8.23 21.22 -5.97
CA GLN A 213 9.49 21.81 -5.53
C GLN A 213 10.63 21.62 -6.56
N GLY A 214 10.44 20.75 -7.57
CA GLY A 214 11.49 20.40 -8.52
C GLY A 214 12.64 19.60 -7.91
N ILE A 215 12.46 19.04 -6.72
CA ILE A 215 13.49 18.31 -5.96
C ILE A 215 13.01 16.88 -5.76
N GLU A 216 13.79 15.91 -6.23
CA GLU A 216 13.50 14.48 -5.99
C GLU A 216 13.57 14.16 -4.51
N TYR A 217 12.50 13.56 -3.98
CA TYR A 217 12.44 13.07 -2.60
C TYR A 217 12.81 11.58 -2.59
N SER A 218 14.05 11.27 -2.22
CA SER A 218 14.59 9.91 -2.31
C SER A 218 13.99 8.97 -1.25
N PHE A 219 14.14 7.66 -1.46
CA PHE A 219 13.73 6.62 -0.50
C PHE A 219 14.30 6.86 0.90
N ILE A 220 15.60 7.18 0.98
CA ILE A 220 16.27 7.44 2.26
C ILE A 220 15.80 8.74 2.92
N ASP A 221 15.45 9.76 2.15
CA ASP A 221 14.98 11.03 2.72
C ASP A 221 13.62 10.85 3.39
N TRP A 222 12.73 10.04 2.81
CA TRP A 222 11.50 9.64 3.47
C TRP A 222 11.79 8.90 4.79
N MET A 223 12.66 7.89 4.76
CA MET A 223 12.99 7.09 5.94
C MET A 223 13.58 7.91 7.08
N LYS A 224 14.33 8.97 6.81
CA LYS A 224 14.86 9.89 7.83
C LYS A 224 13.76 10.50 8.70
N THR A 225 12.56 10.68 8.15
CA THR A 225 11.38 11.19 8.87
C THR A 225 10.49 10.05 9.35
N GLY A 226 10.17 9.10 8.48
CA GLY A 226 9.20 8.04 8.75
C GLY A 226 9.67 7.07 9.83
N VAL A 227 10.92 6.62 9.77
CA VAL A 227 11.45 5.64 10.74
C VAL A 227 11.48 6.17 12.18
N PRO A 228 11.94 7.40 12.46
CA PRO A 228 11.86 7.97 13.82
C PRO A 228 10.42 8.05 14.35
N ILE A 229 9.45 8.39 13.50
CA ILE A 229 8.03 8.43 13.88
C ILE A 229 7.56 7.04 14.33
N VAL A 230 7.94 5.99 13.61
CA VAL A 230 7.59 4.60 13.96
C VAL A 230 8.28 4.16 15.25
N ILE A 231 9.58 4.44 15.39
CA ILE A 231 10.38 4.07 16.56
C ILE A 231 9.84 4.72 17.85
N LEU A 232 9.38 5.94 17.78
CA LEU A 232 8.81 6.66 18.93
C LEU A 232 7.34 6.30 19.13
N GLY A 233 6.56 6.27 18.06
CA GLY A 233 5.10 6.11 18.13
C GLY A 233 4.67 4.72 18.57
N VAL A 234 5.32 3.65 18.11
CA VAL A 234 4.96 2.28 18.48
C VAL A 234 5.09 2.02 19.99
N PRO A 235 6.21 2.35 20.65
CA PRO A 235 6.33 2.19 22.09
C PRO A 235 5.35 3.05 22.89
N ILE A 236 5.13 4.31 22.48
CA ILE A 236 4.18 5.21 23.14
C ILE A 236 2.77 4.62 23.10
N MET A 237 2.33 4.14 21.93
CA MET A 237 1.03 3.49 21.79
C MET A 237 0.95 2.19 22.58
N ALA A 238 2.01 1.38 22.60
CA ALA A 238 2.06 0.14 23.38
C ALA A 238 1.92 0.40 24.88
N LEU A 239 2.61 1.41 25.40
CA LEU A 239 2.49 1.85 26.80
C LEU A 239 1.06 2.29 27.13
N TRP A 240 0.43 3.04 26.22
CA TRP A 240 -0.95 3.48 26.40
C TRP A 240 -1.94 2.32 26.40
N LEU A 241 -1.86 1.42 25.41
CA LEU A 241 -2.76 0.29 25.22
C LEU A 241 -2.61 -0.77 26.32
N ALA A 242 -1.40 -1.03 26.77
CA ALA A 242 -1.14 -2.01 27.84
C ALA A 242 -1.41 -1.46 29.25
N ARG A 243 -1.77 -0.19 29.38
CA ARG A 243 -1.99 0.47 30.67
C ARG A 243 -3.12 -0.19 31.45
N GLY A 244 -2.83 -0.58 32.69
CA GLY A 244 -3.81 -1.17 33.61
C GLY A 244 -4.20 -2.61 33.29
N ILE A 245 -3.50 -3.28 32.38
CA ILE A 245 -3.65 -4.71 32.14
C ILE A 245 -2.83 -5.45 33.20
N LYS A 246 -3.51 -6.30 33.98
CA LYS A 246 -2.87 -7.17 34.98
C LYS A 246 -2.06 -8.27 34.27
N GLU A 247 -1.22 -8.96 35.01
CA GLU A 247 -0.36 -10.02 34.50
C GLU A 247 -1.12 -11.01 33.62
N VAL A 248 -0.52 -11.33 32.50
CA VAL A 248 -0.90 -12.45 31.63
C VAL A 248 0.05 -13.59 31.99
N GLY A 249 -0.49 -14.80 32.14
CA GLY A 249 0.31 -15.98 32.45
C GLY A 249 1.44 -16.18 31.42
N HIS A 250 2.36 -17.11 31.73
CA HIS A 250 3.43 -17.44 30.78
C HIS A 250 2.83 -18.04 29.50
N ILE A 251 3.21 -17.48 28.35
CA ILE A 251 2.75 -17.94 27.03
C ILE A 251 3.93 -18.55 26.31
N ASP A 252 3.79 -19.81 25.94
CA ASP A 252 4.78 -20.49 25.10
C ASP A 252 4.72 -19.95 23.68
N LEU A 253 5.79 -19.26 23.29
CA LEU A 253 5.92 -18.75 21.93
C LEU A 253 6.42 -19.86 20.97
N PRO A 254 5.90 -19.92 19.75
CA PRO A 254 6.30 -20.94 18.78
C PRO A 254 7.80 -20.86 18.48
N VAL A 255 8.40 -22.03 18.22
CA VAL A 255 9.81 -22.13 17.84
C VAL A 255 9.91 -21.93 16.33
N PRO A 256 10.81 -21.06 15.83
CA PRO A 256 11.01 -20.92 14.41
C PRO A 256 11.57 -22.23 13.84
N SER A 257 11.00 -22.68 12.72
CA SER A 257 11.53 -23.80 11.95
C SER A 257 12.90 -23.50 11.33
N THR A 258 13.56 -24.48 10.74
CA THR A 258 14.79 -24.23 9.94
C THR A 258 14.50 -23.33 8.73
N TRP A 259 15.49 -22.53 8.34
CA TRP A 259 15.36 -21.65 7.16
C TRP A 259 15.26 -22.45 5.87
N SER A 260 14.18 -22.25 5.12
CA SER A 260 14.03 -22.82 3.79
C SER A 260 14.95 -22.11 2.77
N ARG A 261 15.21 -22.78 1.64
CA ARG A 261 15.99 -22.17 0.55
C ARG A 261 15.25 -20.98 -0.07
N ALA A 262 13.93 -21.08 -0.20
CA ALA A 262 13.09 -19.99 -0.70
C ALA A 262 13.17 -18.76 0.17
N GLU A 263 13.02 -18.90 1.50
CA GLU A 263 13.12 -17.79 2.46
C GLU A 263 14.46 -17.07 2.36
N LYS A 264 15.58 -17.83 2.31
CA LYS A 264 16.93 -17.25 2.17
C LYS A 264 17.10 -16.46 0.87
N ARG A 265 16.61 -17.02 -0.26
CA ARG A 265 16.74 -16.40 -1.58
C ARG A 265 15.89 -15.15 -1.70
N VAL A 266 14.63 -15.20 -1.24
CA VAL A 266 13.76 -14.02 -1.24
C VAL A 266 14.34 -12.94 -0.34
N LEU A 267 14.82 -13.30 0.85
CA LEU A 267 15.46 -12.34 1.78
C LEU A 267 16.71 -11.72 1.18
N ALA A 268 17.54 -12.50 0.47
CA ALA A 268 18.73 -11.98 -0.21
C ALA A 268 18.38 -10.99 -1.32
N ILE A 269 17.42 -11.32 -2.20
CA ILE A 269 16.98 -10.41 -3.28
C ILE A 269 16.33 -9.15 -2.68
N PHE A 270 15.39 -9.32 -1.77
CA PHE A 270 14.70 -8.20 -1.15
C PHE A 270 15.65 -7.31 -0.35
N GLY A 271 16.55 -7.91 0.44
CA GLY A 271 17.59 -7.19 1.16
C GLY A 271 18.52 -6.39 0.23
N THR A 272 18.89 -6.97 -0.92
CA THR A 272 19.67 -6.26 -1.95
C THR A 272 18.89 -5.07 -2.52
N VAL A 273 17.60 -5.22 -2.80
CA VAL A 273 16.74 -4.12 -3.27
C VAL A 273 16.67 -3.00 -2.22
N VAL A 274 16.44 -3.35 -0.96
CA VAL A 274 16.39 -2.36 0.15
C VAL A 274 17.72 -1.63 0.31
N LEU A 275 18.84 -2.35 0.30
CA LEU A 275 20.16 -1.73 0.36
C LEU A 275 20.42 -0.86 -0.87
N ALA A 276 20.02 -1.29 -2.06
CA ALA A 276 20.14 -0.49 -3.27
C ALA A 276 19.33 0.81 -3.18
N TRP A 277 18.12 0.80 -2.60
CA TRP A 277 17.32 2.01 -2.37
C TRP A 277 17.99 2.95 -1.35
N ILE A 278 18.39 2.42 -0.18
CA ILE A 278 19.00 3.22 0.89
C ILE A 278 20.31 3.89 0.42
N PHE A 279 21.13 3.16 -0.30
CA PHE A 279 22.42 3.63 -0.77
C PHE A 279 22.40 4.18 -2.20
N ARG A 280 21.22 4.29 -2.84
CA ARG A 280 21.09 4.79 -4.23
C ARG A 280 21.89 6.06 -4.50
N PRO A 281 21.79 7.13 -3.71
CA PRO A 281 22.52 8.37 -3.99
C PRO A 281 24.04 8.18 -4.06
N PHE A 282 24.57 7.23 -3.29
CA PHE A 282 26.02 7.00 -3.21
C PHE A 282 26.53 6.16 -4.38
N TRP A 283 25.90 4.99 -4.65
CA TRP A 283 26.40 4.10 -5.69
C TRP A 283 26.08 4.59 -7.10
N THR A 284 24.98 5.31 -7.31
CA THR A 284 24.69 5.94 -8.62
C THR A 284 25.67 7.05 -8.94
N ALA A 285 26.05 7.86 -7.95
CA ALA A 285 27.10 8.88 -8.11
C ALA A 285 28.47 8.24 -8.42
N TRP A 286 28.78 7.12 -7.76
CA TRP A 286 30.05 6.40 -7.97
C TRP A 286 30.16 5.79 -9.39
N ILE A 287 29.03 5.25 -9.92
CA ILE A 287 28.99 4.66 -11.28
C ILE A 287 28.86 5.76 -12.35
N GLY A 288 28.45 6.98 -11.99
CA GLY A 288 28.18 8.09 -12.94
C GLY A 288 26.87 7.93 -13.71
N VAL A 289 25.90 7.17 -13.20
CA VAL A 289 24.60 6.93 -13.84
C VAL A 289 23.48 7.57 -13.00
N SER A 290 23.02 8.74 -13.43
CA SER A 290 21.95 9.50 -12.75
C SER A 290 20.52 9.08 -13.12
N THR A 291 20.35 8.23 -14.14
CA THR A 291 19.03 7.84 -14.67
C THR A 291 18.34 6.71 -13.90
N ILE A 292 19.02 6.12 -12.90
CA ILE A 292 18.48 5.01 -12.12
C ILE A 292 17.58 5.54 -11.00
N SER A 293 16.28 5.26 -11.12
CA SER A 293 15.26 5.61 -10.14
C SER A 293 14.98 4.45 -9.17
N ASP A 294 14.26 4.72 -8.09
CA ASP A 294 13.79 3.69 -7.16
C ASP A 294 12.89 2.66 -7.85
N SER A 295 12.09 3.09 -8.85
CA SER A 295 11.27 2.16 -9.66
C SER A 295 12.11 1.20 -10.48
N THR A 296 13.24 1.63 -11.04
CA THR A 296 14.17 0.77 -11.78
C THR A 296 14.71 -0.36 -10.89
N ILE A 297 15.13 -0.02 -9.67
CA ILE A 297 15.64 -0.99 -8.69
C ILE A 297 14.54 -1.98 -8.30
N ALA A 298 13.31 -1.49 -8.06
CA ALA A 298 12.17 -2.34 -7.72
C ALA A 298 11.85 -3.36 -8.81
N VAL A 299 11.75 -2.90 -10.08
CA VAL A 299 11.46 -3.76 -11.23
C VAL A 299 12.57 -4.80 -11.43
N ALA A 300 13.84 -4.41 -11.26
CA ALA A 300 14.96 -5.35 -11.31
C ALA A 300 14.85 -6.43 -10.21
N GLY A 301 14.44 -6.05 -9.00
CA GLY A 301 14.18 -6.99 -7.90
C GLY A 301 13.05 -7.97 -8.22
N VAL A 302 11.93 -7.48 -8.78
CA VAL A 302 10.82 -8.32 -9.24
C VAL A 302 11.31 -9.30 -10.30
N ALA A 303 12.04 -8.83 -11.31
CA ALA A 303 12.60 -9.69 -12.36
C ALA A 303 13.51 -10.77 -11.75
N ALA A 304 14.38 -10.41 -10.81
CA ALA A 304 15.23 -11.36 -10.11
C ALA A 304 14.43 -12.47 -9.40
N MET A 305 13.27 -12.14 -8.80
CA MET A 305 12.40 -13.15 -8.17
C MET A 305 11.76 -14.09 -9.20
N PHE A 306 11.40 -13.58 -10.39
CA PHE A 306 10.88 -14.42 -11.48
C PHE A 306 11.95 -15.36 -12.06
N PHE A 307 13.20 -14.94 -12.12
CA PHE A 307 14.29 -15.78 -12.64
C PHE A 307 14.78 -16.82 -11.62
N THR A 308 14.66 -16.53 -10.32
CA THR A 308 15.23 -17.38 -9.26
C THR A 308 14.28 -18.52 -8.90
N ASN A 309 14.80 -19.76 -8.87
CA ASN A 309 14.05 -20.93 -8.41
C ASN A 309 13.84 -20.88 -6.89
N SER A 310 12.72 -21.40 -6.39
CA SER A 310 12.43 -21.45 -4.94
C SER A 310 13.41 -22.38 -4.21
N GLY A 311 13.83 -23.47 -4.88
CA GLY A 311 14.74 -24.47 -4.32
C GLY A 311 14.09 -25.34 -3.24
N ASN A 312 12.76 -25.38 -3.20
CA ASN A 312 12.03 -26.33 -2.35
C ASN A 312 12.14 -27.71 -2.94
N ASP A 313 12.85 -28.60 -2.24
CA ASP A 313 13.01 -30.02 -2.62
C ASP A 313 11.70 -30.82 -2.43
N ASN A 314 10.61 -30.20 -2.01
CA ASN A 314 9.32 -30.82 -1.70
C ASN A 314 8.41 -31.02 -2.92
N GLY A 315 8.97 -31.15 -4.11
CA GLY A 315 8.22 -31.67 -5.27
C GLY A 315 7.09 -30.78 -5.81
N HIS A 316 6.97 -29.53 -5.38
CA HIS A 316 6.12 -28.57 -6.06
C HIS A 316 6.77 -28.13 -7.37
N VAL A 317 6.62 -28.97 -8.36
CA VAL A 317 6.83 -28.67 -9.76
C VAL A 317 5.55 -27.94 -10.23
N ASP A 318 5.72 -26.92 -11.07
CA ASP A 318 4.57 -26.35 -11.76
C ASP A 318 3.88 -27.44 -12.62
N ALA A 319 2.67 -27.16 -13.13
CA ALA A 319 1.92 -28.11 -13.99
C ALA A 319 2.69 -28.56 -15.25
N LYS A 320 3.88 -28.01 -15.51
CA LYS A 320 4.79 -28.32 -16.61
C LYS A 320 6.08 -29.02 -16.17
N GLY A 321 6.20 -29.40 -14.90
CA GLY A 321 7.39 -30.11 -14.39
C GLY A 321 8.62 -29.24 -14.13
N ASN A 322 8.48 -27.89 -14.14
CA ASN A 322 9.59 -26.98 -13.87
C ASN A 322 9.72 -26.69 -12.37
N ASN A 323 10.96 -26.43 -11.92
CA ASN A 323 11.21 -25.95 -10.56
C ASN A 323 10.43 -24.68 -10.29
N ASP A 324 9.65 -24.67 -9.20
CA ASP A 324 8.86 -23.52 -8.78
C ASP A 324 9.73 -22.28 -8.57
N LYS A 325 9.29 -21.13 -9.09
CA LYS A 325 9.98 -19.84 -8.97
C LYS A 325 9.67 -19.16 -7.65
N LEU A 326 10.52 -18.23 -7.20
CA LEU A 326 10.24 -17.42 -6.01
C LEU A 326 8.96 -16.58 -6.19
N LEU A 327 8.73 -16.10 -7.40
CA LEU A 327 7.51 -15.39 -7.79
C LEU A 327 7.01 -15.93 -9.13
N ASP A 328 5.74 -16.28 -9.22
CA ASP A 328 5.05 -16.60 -10.48
C ASP A 328 4.06 -15.48 -10.84
N TRP A 329 3.61 -15.49 -12.10
CA TRP A 329 2.71 -14.46 -12.58
C TRP A 329 1.37 -14.44 -11.85
N LYS A 330 0.84 -15.57 -11.45
CA LYS A 330 -0.41 -15.67 -10.70
C LYS A 330 -0.32 -14.91 -9.37
N THR A 331 0.77 -15.13 -8.63
CA THR A 331 1.04 -14.42 -7.36
C THR A 331 1.34 -12.93 -7.59
N ALA A 332 2.17 -12.62 -8.59
CA ALA A 332 2.51 -11.24 -8.93
C ALA A 332 1.28 -10.42 -9.37
N ASN A 333 0.35 -11.05 -10.08
CA ASN A 333 -0.88 -10.40 -10.55
C ASN A 333 -1.91 -10.15 -9.43
N ASP A 334 -1.77 -10.80 -8.27
CA ASP A 334 -2.63 -10.59 -7.10
C ASP A 334 -2.24 -9.33 -6.31
N ILE A 335 -2.05 -8.23 -6.99
CA ILE A 335 -1.77 -6.90 -6.44
C ILE A 335 -3.02 -6.01 -6.57
N PRO A 336 -3.12 -4.95 -5.78
CA PRO A 336 -4.28 -4.06 -5.80
C PRO A 336 -4.28 -3.13 -7.03
N TRP A 337 -4.52 -3.65 -8.23
CA TRP A 337 -4.59 -2.89 -9.48
C TRP A 337 -5.50 -1.67 -9.41
N GLY A 338 -6.62 -1.80 -8.66
CA GLY A 338 -7.56 -0.70 -8.47
C GLY A 338 -6.95 0.51 -7.80
N MET A 339 -6.00 0.31 -6.88
CA MET A 339 -5.26 1.40 -6.24
C MET A 339 -4.27 2.06 -7.21
N LEU A 340 -3.58 1.28 -8.03
CA LEU A 340 -2.67 1.82 -9.05
C LEU A 340 -3.44 2.71 -10.04
N LEU A 341 -4.62 2.27 -10.49
CA LEU A 341 -5.48 3.07 -11.36
C LEU A 341 -6.00 4.34 -10.67
N LEU A 342 -6.38 4.24 -9.39
CA LEU A 342 -6.81 5.40 -8.61
C LEU A 342 -5.73 6.49 -8.58
N PHE A 343 -4.51 6.10 -8.28
CA PHE A 343 -3.40 7.05 -8.20
C PHE A 343 -2.99 7.59 -9.58
N ALA A 344 -2.96 6.74 -10.58
CA ALA A 344 -2.70 7.18 -11.96
C ALA A 344 -3.74 8.20 -12.44
N GLY A 345 -5.03 7.96 -12.13
CA GLY A 345 -6.11 8.93 -12.39
C GLY A 345 -5.93 10.24 -11.65
N GLY A 346 -5.50 10.18 -10.38
CA GLY A 346 -5.15 11.37 -9.59
C GLY A 346 -3.98 12.17 -10.17
N ILE A 347 -2.91 11.50 -10.60
CA ILE A 347 -1.77 12.14 -11.30
C ILE A 347 -2.23 12.77 -12.60
N CYS A 348 -3.11 12.11 -13.37
CA CYS A 348 -3.66 12.66 -14.61
C CYS A 348 -4.46 13.94 -14.35
N ILE A 349 -5.27 13.97 -13.26
CA ILE A 349 -6.00 15.18 -12.84
C ILE A 349 -5.02 16.29 -12.44
N ALA A 350 -3.98 15.98 -11.66
CA ALA A 350 -2.97 16.96 -11.25
C ALA A 350 -2.27 17.60 -12.45
N LYS A 351 -1.90 16.80 -13.47
CA LYS A 351 -1.34 17.31 -14.72
C LYS A 351 -2.32 18.23 -15.46
N ALA A 352 -3.60 17.86 -15.50
CA ALA A 352 -4.63 18.71 -16.13
C ALA A 352 -4.78 20.05 -15.40
N PHE A 353 -4.69 20.07 -14.05
CA PHE A 353 -4.69 21.31 -13.26
C PHE A 353 -3.52 22.23 -13.64
N MET A 354 -2.32 21.69 -13.79
CA MET A 354 -1.15 22.46 -14.16
C MET A 354 -1.25 22.95 -15.62
N ALA A 355 -1.62 22.07 -16.55
CA ALA A 355 -1.72 22.39 -17.97
C ALA A 355 -2.80 23.45 -18.26
N SER A 356 -3.96 23.39 -17.58
CA SER A 356 -5.05 24.34 -17.75
C SER A 356 -4.83 25.67 -17.01
N GLY A 357 -3.89 25.73 -16.05
CA GLY A 357 -3.71 26.88 -15.16
C GLY A 357 -4.75 26.98 -14.03
N LEU A 358 -5.60 25.98 -13.84
CA LEU A 358 -6.60 25.96 -12.77
C LEU A 358 -5.95 26.05 -11.38
N SER A 359 -4.75 25.50 -11.21
CA SER A 359 -3.97 25.57 -9.97
C SER A 359 -3.62 27.01 -9.54
N VAL A 360 -3.59 27.96 -10.46
CA VAL A 360 -3.27 29.38 -10.17
C VAL A 360 -4.51 30.15 -9.68
N LEU A 361 -5.70 29.64 -10.00
CA LEU A 361 -6.98 30.27 -9.62
C LEU A 361 -7.49 29.83 -8.22
N MET A 362 -6.92 28.74 -7.69
CA MET A 362 -7.29 28.19 -6.36
C MET A 362 -6.36 28.69 -5.26
#